data_f30524ea9fde39ea6eda8da7fdf11abf
#
_entry.id   f30524ea9fde39ea6eda8da7fdf11abf
#
_cell.length_a   1.000
_cell.length_b   1.000
_cell.length_c   1.000
_cell.angle_alpha   90.00
_cell.angle_beta   90.00
_cell.angle_gamma   90.00
#
_symmetry.space_group_name_H-M   'P 1'
#
loop_
_entity.id
_entity.type
_entity.pdbx_description
1 polymer ?
#
loop_
_entity_poly.entity_id
_entity_poly.type
_entity_poly.pdbx_seq_one_letter_code
_entity_poly.pdbx_strand_id
1 'polypeptide(L)'
;MVNKIPISVKFYGELRDRLPYKKMKAGIPNTLKIEINEFKTVLDLLKEFGIAENEISHIFVNGVYSGAGKIIKDGDRIGIFPKRMGLMFMEITKINSIYTKITFHEELKEFGLKEAIVDLPEGSTLNSILNKYGLSNKRHQIEIIVNGKPIHESDYILKDWDNIAIFSL
;
A
#
# COMPACT_ATOMS: atom_id res chain seq x y z
N MET A 1 13.89 -8.13 29.36
CA MET A 1 14.12 -7.45 28.07
C MET A 1 13.57 -8.37 26.98
N VAL A 2 12.56 -7.97 26.24
CA VAL A 2 12.07 -8.75 25.10
C VAL A 2 13.11 -8.58 24.00
N ASN A 3 13.77 -9.68 23.58
CA ASN A 3 14.68 -9.68 22.44
C ASN A 3 13.87 -9.35 21.19
N LYS A 4 13.97 -8.13 20.70
CA LYS A 4 13.36 -7.73 19.43
C LYS A 4 14.12 -8.37 18.29
N ILE A 5 13.42 -9.03 17.40
CA ILE A 5 13.99 -9.62 16.19
C ILE A 5 13.88 -8.59 15.07
N PRO A 6 14.99 -8.13 14.47
CA PRO A 6 14.95 -7.11 13.43
C PRO A 6 14.17 -7.62 12.22
N ILE A 7 13.41 -6.69 11.60
CA ILE A 7 12.81 -6.94 10.29
C ILE A 7 13.88 -6.88 9.19
N SER A 8 13.65 -7.59 8.11
CA SER A 8 14.48 -7.55 6.92
C SER A 8 13.70 -6.91 5.78
N VAL A 9 14.14 -5.73 5.32
CA VAL A 9 13.48 -5.01 4.23
C VAL A 9 14.35 -5.03 2.99
N LYS A 10 13.79 -5.48 1.86
CA LYS A 10 14.42 -5.48 0.55
C LYS A 10 13.78 -4.43 -0.34
N PHE A 11 14.59 -3.49 -0.81
CA PHE A 11 14.20 -2.49 -1.78
C PHE A 11 14.70 -2.89 -3.17
N TYR A 12 13.82 -2.82 -4.15
CA TYR A 12 14.10 -3.19 -5.53
C TYR A 12 14.17 -1.95 -6.44
N GLY A 13 14.81 -2.11 -7.59
CA GLY A 13 14.91 -1.06 -8.61
C GLY A 13 15.45 0.27 -8.08
N GLU A 14 14.88 1.36 -8.54
CA GLU A 14 15.26 2.73 -8.17
C GLU A 14 14.99 3.09 -6.70
N LEU A 15 14.15 2.33 -5.99
CA LEU A 15 13.92 2.58 -4.56
C LEU A 15 15.18 2.41 -3.72
N ARG A 16 16.17 1.68 -4.22
CA ARG A 16 17.48 1.52 -3.57
C ARG A 16 18.22 2.84 -3.40
N ASP A 17 18.00 3.79 -4.31
CA ASP A 17 18.69 5.08 -4.31
C ASP A 17 18.18 6.01 -3.18
N ARG A 18 17.02 5.68 -2.59
CA ARG A 18 16.47 6.38 -1.42
C ARG A 18 17.13 5.97 -0.11
N LEU A 19 17.90 4.88 -0.12
CA LEU A 19 18.56 4.38 1.07
C LEU A 19 19.85 5.13 1.39
N PRO A 20 20.15 5.38 2.69
CA PRO A 20 21.33 6.15 3.10
C PRO A 20 22.67 5.48 2.75
N TYR A 21 22.66 4.23 2.31
CA TYR A 21 23.87 3.43 2.02
C TYR A 21 24.03 3.16 0.53
N LYS A 22 24.77 4.01 -0.15
CA LYS A 22 25.03 3.95 -1.60
C LYS A 22 25.95 2.82 -2.11
N LYS A 23 26.26 1.79 -1.34
CA LYS A 23 27.24 0.77 -1.77
C LYS A 23 26.61 -0.58 -2.04
N MET A 24 25.91 -0.73 -3.17
CA MET A 24 25.48 -2.06 -3.57
C MET A 24 25.66 -2.31 -5.08
N LYS A 25 25.99 -3.58 -5.40
CA LYS A 25 26.17 -4.06 -6.78
C LYS A 25 24.88 -3.97 -7.56
N ALA A 26 24.95 -3.55 -8.82
CA ALA A 26 23.81 -3.54 -9.72
C ALA A 26 23.11 -4.92 -9.76
N GLY A 27 21.77 -4.92 -9.73
CA GLY A 27 20.97 -6.14 -9.82
C GLY A 27 20.66 -6.85 -8.49
N ILE A 28 21.32 -6.50 -7.39
CA ILE A 28 21.03 -7.10 -6.07
C ILE A 28 20.15 -6.14 -5.27
N PRO A 29 19.00 -6.61 -4.74
CA PRO A 29 18.17 -5.76 -3.91
C PRO A 29 18.89 -5.37 -2.62
N ASN A 30 18.79 -4.11 -2.23
CA ASN A 30 19.31 -3.66 -0.94
C ASN A 30 18.46 -4.26 0.19
N THR A 31 19.13 -4.93 1.11
CA THR A 31 18.51 -5.49 2.29
C THR A 31 18.96 -4.70 3.51
N LEU A 32 17.99 -4.14 4.23
CA LEU A 32 18.22 -3.49 5.52
C LEU A 32 17.67 -4.39 6.62
N LYS A 33 18.41 -4.44 7.73
CA LYS A 33 17.91 -4.99 9.00
C LYS A 33 17.56 -3.82 9.90
N ILE A 34 16.30 -3.70 10.27
CA ILE A 34 15.76 -2.57 11.04
C ILE A 34 15.06 -3.11 12.28
N GLU A 35 15.30 -2.49 13.42
CA GLU A 35 14.55 -2.79 14.63
C GLU A 35 13.20 -2.07 14.60
N ILE A 36 12.12 -2.79 14.94
CA ILE A 36 10.78 -2.20 15.00
C ILE A 36 10.63 -1.45 16.34
N ASN A 37 11.12 -0.24 16.42
CA ASN A 37 10.85 0.62 17.57
C ASN A 37 9.76 1.67 17.28
N GLU A 38 9.65 2.09 16.02
CA GLU A 38 8.87 3.26 15.59
C GLU A 38 7.85 2.94 14.50
N PHE A 39 8.03 1.82 13.77
CA PHE A 39 7.16 1.45 12.65
C PHE A 39 6.09 0.45 13.10
N LYS A 40 4.83 0.78 12.84
CA LYS A 40 3.70 -0.14 13.06
C LYS A 40 3.26 -0.82 11.77
N THR A 41 3.41 -0.13 10.64
CA THR A 41 2.97 -0.57 9.32
C THR A 41 4.06 -0.40 8.28
N VAL A 42 3.90 -1.04 7.13
CA VAL A 42 4.79 -0.80 5.97
C VAL A 42 4.69 0.65 5.52
N LEU A 43 3.53 1.29 5.67
CA LEU A 43 3.34 2.71 5.33
C LEU A 43 4.23 3.63 6.18
N ASP A 44 4.38 3.35 7.48
CA ASP A 44 5.29 4.12 8.35
C ASP A 44 6.73 3.97 7.86
N LEU A 45 7.12 2.74 7.46
CA LEU A 45 8.43 2.46 6.88
C LEU A 45 8.64 3.23 5.57
N LEU A 46 7.66 3.26 4.67
CA LEU A 46 7.74 4.03 3.42
C LEU A 46 7.93 5.53 3.70
N LYS A 47 7.17 6.07 4.64
CA LYS A 47 7.28 7.49 5.06
C LYS A 47 8.67 7.83 5.57
N GLU A 48 9.29 6.96 6.38
CA GLU A 48 10.64 7.16 6.90
C GLU A 48 11.68 7.27 5.78
N PHE A 49 11.55 6.48 4.72
CA PHE A 49 12.44 6.54 3.56
C PHE A 49 12.02 7.57 2.48
N GLY A 50 11.01 8.40 2.77
CA GLY A 50 10.51 9.40 1.83
C GLY A 50 9.95 8.79 0.53
N ILE A 51 9.36 7.59 0.63
CA ILE A 51 8.77 6.87 -0.50
C ILE A 51 7.26 7.03 -0.44
N ALA A 52 6.68 7.61 -1.49
CA ALA A 52 5.23 7.72 -1.59
C ALA A 52 4.61 6.40 -2.07
N GLU A 53 3.41 6.09 -1.59
CA GLU A 53 2.72 4.84 -1.95
C GLU A 53 2.51 4.71 -3.46
N ASN A 54 2.28 5.81 -4.16
CA ASN A 54 2.11 5.82 -5.62
C ASN A 54 3.41 5.55 -6.41
N GLU A 55 4.58 5.51 -5.76
CA GLU A 55 5.86 5.07 -6.34
C GLU A 55 6.01 3.54 -6.30
N ILE A 56 5.13 2.84 -5.57
CA ILE A 56 5.18 1.41 -5.33
C ILE A 56 4.23 0.67 -6.27
N SER A 57 4.66 -0.47 -6.78
CA SER A 57 3.79 -1.42 -7.50
C SER A 57 3.31 -2.55 -6.59
N HIS A 58 4.22 -3.15 -5.84
CA HIS A 58 3.94 -4.34 -5.04
C HIS A 58 4.71 -4.32 -3.72
N ILE A 59 4.06 -4.83 -2.70
CA ILE A 59 4.63 -5.08 -1.37
C ILE A 59 4.38 -6.54 -1.03
N PHE A 60 5.42 -7.22 -0.56
CA PHE A 60 5.30 -8.57 -0.03
C PHE A 60 5.79 -8.60 1.41
N VAL A 61 4.99 -9.15 2.30
CA VAL A 61 5.38 -9.44 3.69
C VAL A 61 5.40 -10.95 3.86
N ASN A 62 6.57 -11.51 4.14
CA ASN A 62 6.80 -12.97 4.23
C ASN A 62 6.36 -13.74 2.97
N GLY A 63 6.44 -13.12 1.80
CA GLY A 63 6.01 -13.70 0.54
C GLY A 63 4.51 -13.59 0.26
N VAL A 64 3.73 -12.95 1.15
CA VAL A 64 2.31 -12.66 0.96
C VAL A 64 2.16 -11.26 0.37
N TYR A 65 1.44 -11.13 -0.74
CA TYR A 65 1.11 -9.83 -1.32
C TYR A 65 0.25 -9.02 -0.36
N SER A 66 0.65 -7.80 -0.10
CA SER A 66 0.08 -6.96 0.96
C SER A 66 -0.04 -5.51 0.51
N GLY A 67 -0.94 -4.76 1.14
CA GLY A 67 -1.01 -3.31 1.02
C GLY A 67 -0.04 -2.59 1.95
N ALA A 68 0.14 -1.28 1.73
CA ALA A 68 1.05 -0.46 2.53
C ALA A 68 0.68 -0.37 4.01
N GLY A 69 -0.61 -0.47 4.33
CA GLY A 69 -1.11 -0.49 5.72
C GLY A 69 -0.91 -1.80 6.46
N LYS A 70 -0.23 -2.80 5.88
CA LYS A 70 0.04 -4.07 6.55
C LYS A 70 0.86 -3.86 7.82
N ILE A 71 0.36 -4.40 8.93
CA ILE A 71 1.04 -4.37 10.23
C ILE A 71 2.32 -5.20 10.14
N ILE A 72 3.42 -4.62 10.63
CA ILE A 72 4.74 -5.26 10.69
C ILE A 72 4.92 -5.93 12.05
N LYS A 73 5.52 -7.12 12.04
CA LYS A 73 5.87 -7.90 13.23
C LYS A 73 7.36 -8.20 13.27
N ASP A 74 7.86 -8.47 14.48
CA ASP A 74 9.25 -8.91 14.67
C ASP A 74 9.61 -10.07 13.74
N GLY A 75 10.78 -9.99 13.08
CA GLY A 75 11.29 -10.99 12.15
C GLY A 75 10.69 -10.98 10.76
N ASP A 76 9.76 -10.07 10.44
CA ASP A 76 9.16 -10.00 9.12
C ASP A 76 10.19 -9.72 8.01
N ARG A 77 9.94 -10.32 6.86
CA ARG A 77 10.69 -10.09 5.62
C ARG A 77 9.80 -9.32 4.65
N ILE A 78 10.20 -8.09 4.35
CA ILE A 78 9.42 -7.17 3.53
C ILE A 78 10.16 -6.94 2.21
N GLY A 79 9.47 -7.12 1.08
CA GLY A 79 9.94 -6.78 -0.25
C GLY A 79 9.12 -5.62 -0.82
N ILE A 80 9.79 -4.55 -1.27
CA ILE A 80 9.14 -3.34 -1.81
C ILE A 80 9.62 -3.13 -3.24
N PHE A 81 8.69 -3.10 -4.18
CA PHE A 81 8.93 -3.02 -5.61
C PHE A 81 8.45 -1.68 -6.17
N PRO A 82 9.27 -0.97 -6.97
CA PRO A 82 8.88 0.30 -7.57
C PRO A 82 7.86 0.12 -8.69
N LYS A 83 7.11 1.18 -8.98
CA LYS A 83 6.07 1.19 -10.00
C LYS A 83 6.56 0.79 -11.39
N ARG A 84 7.82 1.11 -11.73
CA ARG A 84 8.43 0.78 -13.02
C ARG A 84 8.87 -0.67 -13.14
N MET A 85 8.99 -1.37 -12.01
CA MET A 85 9.31 -2.80 -12.00
C MET A 85 8.01 -3.59 -11.97
N GLY A 86 7.36 -3.71 -13.13
CA GLY A 86 6.20 -4.60 -13.29
C GLY A 86 6.60 -6.05 -13.01
N LEU A 87 5.78 -6.74 -12.24
CA LEU A 87 5.96 -8.19 -12.00
C LEU A 87 5.38 -9.00 -13.17
N MET A 88 5.80 -8.70 -14.40
CA MET A 88 5.25 -9.32 -15.60
C MET A 88 5.42 -10.85 -15.64
N PHE A 89 6.27 -11.40 -14.78
CA PHE A 89 6.57 -12.83 -14.74
C PHE A 89 6.39 -13.47 -13.36
N MET A 90 5.85 -12.74 -12.38
CA MET A 90 5.57 -13.30 -11.05
C MET A 90 4.10 -13.63 -10.92
N GLU A 91 3.81 -14.90 -10.71
CA GLU A 91 2.51 -15.33 -10.26
C GLU A 91 2.34 -14.97 -8.77
N ILE A 92 1.35 -14.14 -8.47
CA ILE A 92 0.99 -13.82 -7.08
C ILE A 92 0.14 -14.98 -6.56
N THR A 93 0.81 -15.93 -5.89
CA THR A 93 0.16 -17.17 -5.42
C THR A 93 -0.38 -17.06 -3.99
N LYS A 94 0.07 -16.03 -3.24
CA LYS A 94 -0.32 -15.84 -1.84
C LYS A 94 -0.81 -14.41 -1.62
N ILE A 95 -2.09 -14.28 -1.36
CA ILE A 95 -2.75 -13.04 -1.02
C ILE A 95 -3.76 -13.30 0.10
N ASN A 96 -3.75 -12.45 1.12
CA ASN A 96 -4.86 -12.36 2.07
C ASN A 96 -5.75 -11.22 1.59
N SER A 97 -6.94 -11.54 1.15
CA SER A 97 -7.88 -10.57 0.62
C SER A 97 -8.72 -9.93 1.71
N ILE A 98 -9.04 -8.66 1.51
CA ILE A 98 -10.16 -7.95 2.13
C ILE A 98 -11.12 -7.55 1.02
N TYR A 99 -12.40 -7.47 1.34
CA TYR A 99 -13.45 -7.03 0.42
C TYR A 99 -13.95 -5.67 0.86
N THR A 100 -14.15 -4.76 -0.08
CA THR A 100 -14.72 -3.45 0.18
C THR A 100 -15.88 -3.20 -0.77
N LYS A 101 -16.95 -2.59 -0.26
CA LYS A 101 -18.06 -2.12 -1.09
C LYS A 101 -17.80 -0.68 -1.47
N ILE A 102 -17.80 -0.36 -2.77
CA ILE A 102 -17.59 0.99 -3.28
C ILE A 102 -18.84 1.45 -4.01
N THR A 103 -19.29 2.66 -3.72
CA THR A 103 -20.41 3.32 -4.39
C THR A 103 -19.92 4.66 -4.96
N PHE A 104 -20.11 4.85 -6.26
CA PHE A 104 -19.84 6.12 -6.94
C PHE A 104 -21.16 6.89 -7.09
N HIS A 105 -21.13 8.14 -6.70
CA HIS A 105 -22.28 9.04 -6.77
C HIS A 105 -22.11 10.07 -7.90
N GLU A 106 -23.25 10.53 -8.40
CA GLU A 106 -23.34 11.59 -9.40
C GLU A 106 -22.47 11.38 -10.65
N GLU A 107 -21.64 12.36 -11.00
CA GLU A 107 -20.78 12.34 -12.18
C GLU A 107 -19.67 11.30 -12.10
N LEU A 108 -19.33 10.83 -10.89
CA LEU A 108 -18.27 9.84 -10.71
C LEU A 108 -18.66 8.43 -11.17
N LYS A 109 -19.89 8.21 -11.58
CA LYS A 109 -20.34 6.91 -12.13
C LYS A 109 -19.59 6.52 -13.42
N GLU A 110 -18.96 7.48 -14.11
CA GLU A 110 -18.11 7.22 -15.25
C GLU A 110 -16.81 6.49 -14.92
N PHE A 111 -16.32 6.60 -13.66
CA PHE A 111 -15.07 5.97 -13.21
C PHE A 111 -15.24 4.50 -12.82
N GLY A 112 -16.47 4.03 -12.69
CA GLY A 112 -16.74 2.65 -12.33
C GLY A 112 -18.23 2.30 -12.32
N LEU A 113 -18.54 1.07 -11.95
CA LEU A 113 -19.93 0.68 -11.69
C LEU A 113 -20.49 1.51 -10.54
N LYS A 114 -21.78 1.87 -10.63
CA LYS A 114 -22.47 2.60 -9.56
C LYS A 114 -22.19 2.00 -8.17
N GLU A 115 -22.14 0.69 -8.11
CA GLU A 115 -21.78 -0.08 -6.92
C GLU A 115 -20.91 -1.26 -7.33
N ALA A 116 -19.82 -1.51 -6.61
CA ALA A 116 -18.92 -2.63 -6.83
C ALA A 116 -18.41 -3.22 -5.51
N ILE A 117 -18.20 -4.52 -5.48
CA ILE A 117 -17.39 -5.18 -4.45
C ILE A 117 -16.00 -5.36 -5.04
N VAL A 118 -15.00 -4.87 -4.33
CA VAL A 118 -13.61 -4.91 -4.77
C VAL A 118 -12.79 -5.77 -3.82
N ASP A 119 -12.07 -6.71 -4.41
CA ASP A 119 -11.08 -7.55 -3.74
C ASP A 119 -9.73 -6.81 -3.71
N LEU A 120 -9.16 -6.67 -2.53
CA LEU A 120 -7.91 -5.96 -2.28
C LEU A 120 -7.01 -6.77 -1.34
N PRO A 121 -5.67 -6.64 -1.45
CA PRO A 121 -4.78 -7.25 -0.46
C PRO A 121 -4.97 -6.61 0.93
N GLU A 122 -4.85 -7.42 1.97
CA GLU A 122 -4.84 -6.94 3.36
C GLU A 122 -3.82 -5.81 3.56
N GLY A 123 -4.24 -4.74 4.21
CA GLY A 123 -3.43 -3.53 4.38
C GLY A 123 -3.55 -2.53 3.23
N SER A 124 -4.45 -2.72 2.28
CA SER A 124 -4.76 -1.70 1.27
C SER A 124 -5.25 -0.41 1.93
N THR A 125 -4.96 0.71 1.30
CA THR A 125 -5.34 2.05 1.75
C THR A 125 -6.40 2.65 0.82
N LEU A 126 -6.98 3.80 1.18
CA LEU A 126 -7.80 4.58 0.26
C LEU A 126 -7.03 4.97 -1.01
N ASN A 127 -5.72 5.24 -0.90
CA ASN A 127 -4.88 5.47 -2.08
C ASN A 127 -4.92 4.30 -3.06
N SER A 128 -4.99 3.06 -2.58
CA SER A 128 -5.11 1.87 -3.44
C SER A 128 -6.38 1.93 -4.29
N ILE A 129 -7.51 2.36 -3.70
CA ILE A 129 -8.78 2.56 -4.39
C ILE A 129 -8.69 3.72 -5.39
N LEU A 130 -8.21 4.86 -4.94
CA LEU A 130 -8.09 6.06 -5.80
C LEU A 130 -7.19 5.80 -7.01
N ASN A 131 -6.09 5.08 -6.83
CA ASN A 131 -5.20 4.67 -7.91
C ASN A 131 -5.89 3.70 -8.87
N LYS A 132 -6.61 2.71 -8.35
CA LYS A 132 -7.34 1.71 -9.16
C LYS A 132 -8.35 2.34 -10.10
N TYR A 133 -9.04 3.38 -9.65
CA TYR A 133 -10.08 4.07 -10.42
C TYR A 133 -9.60 5.38 -11.07
N GLY A 134 -8.30 5.70 -11.03
CA GLY A 134 -7.74 6.90 -11.66
C GLY A 134 -8.14 8.21 -10.97
N LEU A 135 -8.56 8.16 -9.71
CA LEU A 135 -9.05 9.32 -8.95
C LEU A 135 -7.98 10.02 -8.11
N SER A 136 -6.75 9.53 -8.11
CA SER A 136 -5.67 10.07 -7.26
C SER A 136 -5.41 11.56 -7.50
N ASN A 137 -5.49 12.01 -8.75
CA ASN A 137 -5.30 13.42 -9.11
C ASN A 137 -6.54 14.28 -8.84
N LYS A 138 -7.68 13.67 -8.54
CA LYS A 138 -8.95 14.36 -8.24
C LYS A 138 -9.27 14.40 -6.75
N ARG A 139 -8.33 14.03 -5.88
CA ARG A 139 -8.55 13.91 -4.42
C ARG A 139 -9.19 15.17 -3.81
N HIS A 140 -8.82 16.35 -4.27
CA HIS A 140 -9.34 17.65 -3.81
C HIS A 140 -10.73 18.01 -4.40
N GLN A 141 -11.23 17.23 -5.35
CA GLN A 141 -12.53 17.41 -6.01
C GLN A 141 -13.55 16.36 -5.59
N ILE A 142 -13.19 15.51 -4.62
CA ILE A 142 -14.04 14.42 -4.17
C ILE A 142 -14.12 14.38 -2.65
N GLU A 143 -15.29 14.02 -2.16
CA GLU A 143 -15.53 13.64 -0.78
C GLU A 143 -15.60 12.12 -0.67
N ILE A 144 -14.97 11.56 0.35
CA ILE A 144 -14.97 10.12 0.61
C ILE A 144 -15.54 9.85 1.99
N ILE A 145 -16.53 9.01 2.03
CA ILE A 145 -17.19 8.56 3.26
C ILE A 145 -16.93 7.07 3.42
N VAL A 146 -16.35 6.68 4.55
CA VAL A 146 -16.13 5.26 4.90
C VAL A 146 -16.99 4.93 6.12
N ASN A 147 -17.89 3.95 5.97
CA ASN A 147 -18.81 3.52 7.03
C ASN A 147 -19.60 4.70 7.65
N GLY A 148 -20.04 5.63 6.81
CA GLY A 148 -20.80 6.80 7.23
C GLY A 148 -19.98 7.94 7.84
N LYS A 149 -18.64 7.87 7.83
CA LYS A 149 -17.74 8.92 8.34
C LYS A 149 -16.91 9.52 7.22
N PRO A 150 -16.81 10.86 7.10
CA PRO A 150 -15.93 11.49 6.12
C PRO A 150 -14.45 11.19 6.46
N ILE A 151 -13.68 10.83 5.46
CA ILE A 151 -12.26 10.52 5.57
C ILE A 151 -11.48 11.46 4.64
N HIS A 152 -10.56 12.20 5.22
CA HIS A 152 -9.72 13.15 4.49
C HIS A 152 -8.33 12.59 4.17
N GLU A 153 -7.85 11.66 4.99
CA GLU A 153 -6.55 11.01 4.85
C GLU A 153 -6.60 9.92 3.79
N SER A 154 -5.81 10.09 2.73
CA SER A 154 -5.73 9.08 1.66
C SER A 154 -5.01 7.80 2.09
N ASP A 155 -4.23 7.86 3.16
CA ASP A 155 -3.51 6.73 3.76
C ASP A 155 -4.34 5.95 4.79
N TYR A 156 -5.66 6.26 4.90
CA TYR A 156 -6.60 5.45 5.70
C TYR A 156 -6.51 3.98 5.30
N ILE A 157 -6.24 3.11 6.28
CA ILE A 157 -6.10 1.67 6.08
C ILE A 157 -7.48 1.02 6.05
N LEU A 158 -7.80 0.37 4.93
CA LEU A 158 -9.06 -0.29 4.71
C LEU A 158 -9.17 -1.58 5.53
N LYS A 159 -10.37 -1.85 5.99
CA LYS A 159 -10.76 -3.08 6.70
C LYS A 159 -11.68 -3.91 5.83
N ASP A 160 -11.77 -5.19 6.16
CA ASP A 160 -12.69 -6.10 5.49
C ASP A 160 -14.15 -5.60 5.64
N TRP A 161 -14.87 -5.56 4.52
CA TRP A 161 -16.24 -5.06 4.38
C TRP A 161 -16.44 -3.57 4.68
N ASP A 162 -15.40 -2.74 4.57
CA ASP A 162 -15.59 -1.30 4.57
C ASP A 162 -16.52 -0.87 3.43
N ASN A 163 -17.48 0.00 3.76
CA ASN A 163 -18.39 0.61 2.79
C ASN A 163 -17.90 2.02 2.46
N ILE A 164 -17.49 2.21 1.22
CA ILE A 164 -16.86 3.43 0.71
C ILE A 164 -17.83 4.11 -0.24
N ALA A 165 -18.23 5.32 0.06
CA ALA A 165 -19.01 6.18 -0.83
C ALA A 165 -18.13 7.35 -1.30
N ILE A 166 -18.11 7.60 -2.61
CA ILE A 166 -17.30 8.64 -3.24
C ILE A 166 -18.24 9.60 -3.97
N PHE A 167 -18.14 10.88 -3.63
CA PHE A 167 -18.96 11.98 -4.16
C PHE A 167 -18.06 13.00 -4.89
N SER A 168 -18.59 13.63 -5.92
CA SER A 168 -18.02 14.85 -6.49
C SER A 168 -18.33 16.04 -5.57
N LEU A 169 -17.36 16.94 -5.39
CA LEU A 169 -17.56 18.20 -4.66
C LEU A 169 -17.98 19.30 -5.62
#